data_18cc9d7967cfcf0dfa1923beb8905533
#
_entry.id   18cc9d7967cfcf0dfa1923beb8905533
#
_cell.length_a   1.000
_cell.length_b   1.000
_cell.length_c   1.000
_cell.angle_alpha   90.00
_cell.angle_beta   90.00
_cell.angle_gamma   90.00
#
_symmetry.space_group_name_H-M   'P 1'
#
loop_
_entity.id
_entity.type
_entity.pdbx_description
1 polymer ?
#
loop_
_entity_poly.entity_id
_entity_poly.type
_entity_poly.pdbx_seq_one_letter_code
_entity_poly.pdbx_strand_id
1 'polypeptide(L)'
;AHLVPRAMEDAIASGIRGALVISAGFAESGDAGYKLQEQLTAIVRSSGIRMIGPNCNGMWSSDTNVSLSSPKPIKPGSVAFISQSGAFGGMLVSQAEEKGYGLSKFVSSGNQADLNEADYIAYLAQDPSTKVIVLYMEGVRDGRKFMEAAKNAVRHKPIIIYKPGSSD
;
A
#
# COMPACT_ATOMS: atom_id res chain seq x y z
N ALA A 1 8.83 -13.72 9.65
CA ALA A 1 9.38 -13.30 8.34
C ALA A 1 10.06 -14.45 7.59
N HIS A 2 10.97 -15.21 8.20
CA HIS A 2 11.84 -16.20 7.51
C HIS A 2 11.09 -17.30 6.73
N LEU A 3 9.85 -17.62 7.05
CA LEU A 3 9.02 -18.59 6.31
C LEU A 3 8.26 -17.97 5.13
N VAL A 4 8.21 -16.65 5.04
CA VAL A 4 7.40 -15.95 4.02
C VAL A 4 7.87 -16.22 2.59
N PRO A 5 9.18 -16.23 2.26
CA PRO A 5 9.62 -16.55 0.90
C PRO A 5 9.13 -17.93 0.43
N ARG A 6 9.26 -18.96 1.27
CA ARG A 6 8.76 -20.30 0.94
C ARG A 6 7.24 -20.35 0.79
N ALA A 7 6.50 -19.72 1.72
CA ALA A 7 5.05 -19.63 1.62
C ALA A 7 4.60 -18.90 0.34
N MET A 8 5.38 -17.91 -0.10
CA MET A 8 5.13 -17.20 -1.36
C MET A 8 5.33 -18.12 -2.57
N GLU A 9 6.41 -18.93 -2.59
CA GLU A 9 6.65 -19.91 -3.65
C GLU A 9 5.49 -20.93 -3.73
N ASP A 10 5.06 -21.47 -2.59
CA ASP A 10 3.95 -22.43 -2.51
C ASP A 10 2.63 -21.79 -3.01
N ALA A 11 2.37 -20.53 -2.64
CA ALA A 11 1.19 -19.79 -3.08
C ALA A 11 1.23 -19.52 -4.60
N ILE A 12 2.39 -19.12 -5.15
CA ILE A 12 2.59 -18.93 -6.59
C ILE A 12 2.34 -20.23 -7.35
N ALA A 13 2.88 -21.36 -6.87
CA ALA A 13 2.64 -22.68 -7.45
C ALA A 13 1.16 -23.07 -7.44
N SER A 14 0.39 -22.54 -6.50
CA SER A 14 -1.07 -22.72 -6.41
C SER A 14 -1.87 -21.77 -7.32
N GLY A 15 -1.21 -20.92 -8.11
CA GLY A 15 -1.84 -20.09 -9.14
C GLY A 15 -2.41 -18.76 -8.64
N ILE A 16 -1.94 -18.21 -7.51
CA ILE A 16 -2.33 -16.86 -7.08
C ILE A 16 -1.86 -15.81 -8.08
N ARG A 17 -2.58 -14.69 -8.16
CA ARG A 17 -2.22 -13.55 -9.01
C ARG A 17 -1.77 -12.32 -8.25
N GLY A 18 -1.93 -12.31 -6.95
CA GLY A 18 -1.52 -11.23 -6.08
C GLY A 18 -1.38 -11.70 -4.65
N ALA A 19 -0.55 -11.02 -3.88
CA ALA A 19 -0.27 -11.33 -2.49
C ALA A 19 -0.28 -10.07 -1.63
N LEU A 20 -0.62 -10.25 -0.35
CA LEU A 20 -0.51 -9.24 0.68
C LEU A 20 0.27 -9.83 1.84
N VAL A 21 1.40 -9.22 2.21
CA VAL A 21 2.30 -9.70 3.25
C VAL A 21 2.27 -8.76 4.45
N ILE A 22 1.53 -9.18 5.49
CA ILE A 22 1.42 -8.41 6.74
C ILE A 22 2.67 -8.56 7.60
N SER A 23 3.32 -9.72 7.55
CA SER A 23 4.47 -10.05 8.38
C SER A 23 5.54 -8.97 8.36
N ALA A 24 6.02 -8.59 9.56
CA ALA A 24 7.20 -7.76 9.78
C ALA A 24 8.47 -8.63 9.90
N GLY A 25 9.64 -7.99 10.08
CA GLY A 25 10.94 -8.65 10.17
C GLY A 25 11.69 -8.69 8.84
N PHE A 26 11.45 -7.68 7.99
CA PHE A 26 12.12 -7.46 6.71
C PHE A 26 13.04 -6.23 6.77
N ALA A 27 13.12 -5.40 5.76
CA ALA A 27 14.08 -4.30 5.68
C ALA A 27 14.04 -3.33 6.86
N GLU A 28 12.90 -3.18 7.53
CA GLU A 28 12.74 -2.37 8.74
C GLU A 28 13.49 -2.93 9.96
N SER A 29 13.90 -4.19 9.94
CA SER A 29 14.64 -4.84 11.04
C SER A 29 16.15 -4.94 10.83
N GLY A 30 16.70 -4.22 9.84
CA GLY A 30 18.14 -4.15 9.57
C GLY A 30 18.61 -5.12 8.48
N ASP A 31 19.93 -5.32 8.39
CA ASP A 31 20.58 -5.98 7.25
C ASP A 31 20.06 -7.39 6.93
N ALA A 32 19.83 -8.19 7.95
CA ALA A 32 19.32 -9.56 7.75
C ALA A 32 17.90 -9.54 7.17
N GLY A 33 17.05 -8.64 7.67
CA GLY A 33 15.70 -8.42 7.17
C GLY A 33 15.70 -7.82 5.75
N TYR A 34 16.64 -6.94 5.45
CA TYR A 34 16.81 -6.39 4.11
C TYR A 34 17.12 -7.49 3.08
N LYS A 35 18.05 -8.39 3.37
CA LYS A 35 18.37 -9.53 2.50
C LYS A 35 17.16 -10.45 2.29
N LEU A 36 16.40 -10.70 3.34
CA LEU A 36 15.17 -11.50 3.25
C LEU A 36 14.11 -10.81 2.36
N GLN A 37 13.99 -9.49 2.43
CA GLN A 37 13.11 -8.72 1.56
C GLN A 37 13.57 -8.77 0.11
N GLU A 38 14.86 -8.69 -0.18
CA GLU A 38 15.39 -8.84 -1.54
C GLU A 38 15.06 -10.22 -2.12
N GLN A 39 15.23 -11.28 -1.32
CA GLN A 39 14.85 -12.64 -1.71
C GLN A 39 13.35 -12.71 -2.07
N LEU A 40 12.47 -12.21 -1.19
CA LEU A 40 11.03 -12.18 -1.43
C LEU A 40 10.69 -11.37 -2.69
N THR A 41 11.33 -10.23 -2.87
CA THR A 41 11.12 -9.36 -4.05
C THR A 41 11.53 -10.08 -5.34
N ALA A 42 12.63 -10.82 -5.33
CA ALA A 42 13.08 -11.59 -6.50
C ALA A 42 12.06 -12.68 -6.87
N ILE A 43 11.53 -13.42 -5.89
CA ILE A 43 10.49 -14.43 -6.09
C ILE A 43 9.25 -13.81 -6.74
N VAL A 44 8.76 -12.70 -6.19
CA VAL A 44 7.57 -11.99 -6.70
C VAL A 44 7.80 -11.51 -8.14
N ARG A 45 8.93 -10.87 -8.42
CA ARG A 45 9.24 -10.35 -9.75
C ARG A 45 9.37 -11.44 -10.81
N SER A 46 10.01 -12.56 -10.48
CA SER A 46 10.17 -13.68 -11.42
C SER A 46 8.86 -14.39 -11.75
N SER A 47 7.89 -14.36 -10.86
CA SER A 47 6.58 -15.01 -11.04
C SER A 47 5.55 -14.15 -11.79
N GLY A 48 5.77 -12.84 -11.90
CA GLY A 48 4.84 -11.89 -12.51
C GLY A 48 3.60 -11.55 -11.67
N ILE A 49 3.49 -12.05 -10.43
CA ILE A 49 2.44 -11.61 -9.51
C ILE A 49 2.74 -10.22 -8.95
N ARG A 50 1.75 -9.60 -8.29
CA ARG A 50 1.95 -8.32 -7.60
C ARG A 50 1.81 -8.51 -6.09
N MET A 51 2.54 -7.69 -5.31
CA MET A 51 2.56 -7.81 -3.87
C MET A 51 2.42 -6.45 -3.16
N ILE A 52 1.56 -6.41 -2.12
CA ILE A 52 1.47 -5.31 -1.13
C ILE A 52 2.29 -5.70 0.10
N GLY A 53 3.03 -4.78 0.66
CA GLY A 53 3.91 -5.00 1.81
C GLY A 53 5.36 -5.33 1.41
N PRO A 54 6.10 -6.10 2.22
CA PRO A 54 5.74 -6.64 3.55
C PRO A 54 5.58 -5.56 4.63
N ASN A 55 5.39 -5.97 5.90
CA ASN A 55 5.25 -5.09 7.05
C ASN A 55 4.11 -4.07 6.87
N CYS A 56 2.93 -4.53 6.50
CA CYS A 56 1.77 -3.68 6.24
C CYS A 56 0.55 -4.12 7.06
N ASN A 57 -0.44 -3.25 7.19
CA ASN A 57 -1.70 -3.56 7.86
C ASN A 57 -2.81 -3.97 6.88
N GLY A 58 -2.46 -4.18 5.62
CA GLY A 58 -3.39 -4.66 4.62
C GLY A 58 -4.09 -3.60 3.80
N MET A 59 -5.18 -3.97 3.14
CA MET A 59 -5.96 -3.10 2.28
C MET A 59 -7.45 -3.46 2.30
N TRP A 60 -8.29 -2.52 1.94
CA TRP A 60 -9.70 -2.78 1.63
C TRP A 60 -10.23 -1.83 0.57
N SER A 61 -11.33 -2.23 -0.05
CA SER A 61 -12.03 -1.51 -1.11
C SER A 61 -13.53 -1.60 -0.87
N SER A 62 -14.19 -0.44 -0.75
CA SER A 62 -15.62 -0.39 -0.41
C SER A 62 -16.54 -0.76 -1.57
N ASP A 63 -16.12 -0.55 -2.81
CA ASP A 63 -16.90 -0.85 -4.02
C ASP A 63 -16.84 -2.33 -4.43
N THR A 64 -15.74 -3.02 -4.13
CA THR A 64 -15.58 -4.44 -4.43
C THR A 64 -15.86 -5.34 -3.22
N ASN A 65 -16.12 -4.75 -2.06
CA ASN A 65 -16.35 -5.44 -0.79
C ASN A 65 -15.20 -6.37 -0.36
N VAL A 66 -13.98 -6.03 -0.79
CA VAL A 66 -12.75 -6.74 -0.39
C VAL A 66 -12.20 -6.11 0.88
N SER A 67 -11.88 -6.92 1.87
CA SER A 67 -11.23 -6.50 3.11
C SER A 67 -10.18 -7.52 3.54
N LEU A 68 -8.93 -7.10 3.47
CA LEU A 68 -7.75 -7.87 3.87
C LEU A 68 -6.89 -7.00 4.81
N SER A 69 -7.52 -6.38 5.82
CA SER A 69 -6.83 -5.37 6.62
C SER A 69 -7.28 -5.29 8.07
N SER A 70 -6.43 -4.66 8.86
CA SER A 70 -6.74 -3.94 10.08
C SER A 70 -6.22 -2.51 9.89
N PRO A 71 -7.02 -1.44 9.95
CA PRO A 71 -8.38 -1.38 10.50
C PRO A 71 -9.47 -1.98 9.58
N LYS A 72 -10.65 -2.19 10.17
CA LYS A 72 -11.83 -2.63 9.43
C LYS A 72 -12.28 -1.55 8.42
N PRO A 73 -12.96 -1.95 7.34
CA PRO A 73 -13.60 -1.00 6.44
C PRO A 73 -14.58 -0.10 7.20
N ILE A 74 -14.56 1.19 6.86
CA ILE A 74 -15.56 2.17 7.29
C ILE A 74 -16.57 2.40 6.16
N LYS A 75 -17.57 3.23 6.42
CA LYS A 75 -18.62 3.49 5.42
C LYS A 75 -18.03 3.92 4.07
N PRO A 76 -18.67 3.56 2.96
CA PRO A 76 -18.25 3.99 1.63
C PRO A 76 -18.17 5.51 1.49
N GLY A 77 -17.17 5.97 0.73
CA GLY A 77 -16.95 7.37 0.41
C GLY A 77 -16.15 7.50 -0.87
N SER A 78 -15.63 8.69 -1.14
CA SER A 78 -14.93 9.00 -2.38
C SER A 78 -13.44 9.35 -2.19
N VAL A 79 -12.92 9.16 -1.01
CA VAL A 79 -11.51 9.41 -0.69
C VAL A 79 -10.76 8.07 -0.62
N ALA A 80 -9.70 7.91 -1.41
CA ALA A 80 -8.76 6.80 -1.24
C ALA A 80 -7.61 7.25 -0.33
N PHE A 81 -7.26 6.42 0.64
CA PHE A 81 -6.17 6.71 1.57
C PHE A 81 -5.08 5.64 1.51
N ILE A 82 -3.86 6.06 1.23
CA ILE A 82 -2.66 5.23 1.17
C ILE A 82 -1.72 5.66 2.29
N SER A 83 -1.23 4.72 3.08
CA SER A 83 -0.32 5.01 4.20
C SER A 83 0.88 4.08 4.20
N GLN A 84 2.10 4.63 4.27
CA GLN A 84 3.30 3.85 4.53
C GLN A 84 3.32 3.35 5.98
N SER A 85 2.84 4.16 6.93
CA SER A 85 2.70 3.77 8.33
C SER A 85 1.37 3.08 8.59
N GLY A 86 1.43 1.84 9.05
CA GLY A 86 0.23 1.10 9.46
C GLY A 86 -0.49 1.73 10.65
N ALA A 87 0.28 2.18 11.67
CA ALA A 87 -0.28 2.81 12.87
C ALA A 87 -0.97 4.14 12.56
N PHE A 88 -0.30 5.02 11.80
CA PHE A 88 -0.88 6.30 11.39
C PHE A 88 -2.10 6.09 10.48
N GLY A 89 -2.03 5.13 9.56
CA GLY A 89 -3.14 4.76 8.70
C GLY A 89 -4.37 4.32 9.50
N GLY A 90 -4.18 3.45 10.49
CA GLY A 90 -5.24 2.99 11.38
C GLY A 90 -5.87 4.13 12.20
N MET A 91 -5.05 5.03 12.74
CA MET A 91 -5.51 6.20 13.48
C MET A 91 -6.39 7.11 12.61
N LEU A 92 -5.95 7.42 11.39
CA LEU A 92 -6.74 8.28 10.49
C LEU A 92 -8.05 7.63 10.04
N VAL A 93 -8.06 6.31 9.79
CA VAL A 93 -9.31 5.60 9.48
C VAL A 93 -10.28 5.68 10.65
N SER A 94 -9.84 5.49 11.89
CA SER A 94 -10.67 5.62 13.08
C SER A 94 -11.22 7.04 13.25
N GLN A 95 -10.40 8.06 13.05
CA GLN A 95 -10.86 9.46 13.09
C GLN A 95 -11.85 9.78 11.97
N ALA A 96 -11.64 9.23 10.78
CA ALA A 96 -12.59 9.40 9.67
C ALA A 96 -13.96 8.79 10.02
N GLU A 97 -13.96 7.60 10.62
CA GLU A 97 -15.20 6.93 11.08
C GLU A 97 -15.93 7.76 12.14
N GLU A 98 -15.23 8.21 13.19
CA GLU A 98 -15.79 9.05 14.27
C GLU A 98 -16.43 10.33 13.74
N LYS A 99 -15.78 10.98 12.76
CA LYS A 99 -16.28 12.20 12.12
C LYS A 99 -17.31 11.93 11.03
N GLY A 100 -17.65 10.68 10.79
CA GLY A 100 -18.61 10.28 9.77
C GLY A 100 -18.13 10.47 8.34
N TYR A 101 -16.82 10.51 8.07
CA TYR A 101 -16.29 10.47 6.72
C TYR A 101 -16.25 9.04 6.19
N GLY A 102 -16.42 8.88 4.87
CA GLY A 102 -16.30 7.60 4.20
C GLY A 102 -15.06 7.54 3.32
N LEU A 103 -14.53 6.33 3.10
CA LEU A 103 -13.42 6.10 2.20
C LEU A 103 -13.84 5.16 1.06
N SER A 104 -13.27 5.35 -0.13
CA SER A 104 -13.41 4.41 -1.25
C SER A 104 -12.47 3.21 -1.07
N LYS A 105 -11.22 3.50 -0.73
CA LYS A 105 -10.17 2.49 -0.57
C LYS A 105 -9.19 2.90 0.53
N PHE A 106 -8.61 1.91 1.15
CA PHE A 106 -7.49 2.04 2.08
C PHE A 106 -6.38 1.06 1.72
N VAL A 107 -5.14 1.54 1.73
CA VAL A 107 -3.96 0.70 1.56
C VAL A 107 -2.91 1.08 2.58
N SER A 108 -2.52 0.12 3.43
CA SER A 108 -1.28 0.20 4.20
C SER A 108 -0.18 -0.42 3.35
N SER A 109 0.75 0.38 2.83
CA SER A 109 1.72 -0.08 1.83
C SER A 109 2.96 -0.75 2.45
N GLY A 110 3.25 -0.49 3.72
CA GLY A 110 4.40 -1.08 4.43
C GLY A 110 5.73 -0.77 3.75
N ASN A 111 6.61 -1.77 3.66
CA ASN A 111 7.96 -1.63 3.09
C ASN A 111 8.00 -1.47 1.57
N GLN A 112 6.89 -1.70 0.85
CA GLN A 112 6.79 -1.48 -0.60
C GLN A 112 7.85 -2.23 -1.42
N ALA A 113 7.98 -3.51 -1.16
CA ALA A 113 8.97 -4.33 -1.85
C ALA A 113 8.66 -4.53 -3.36
N ASP A 114 7.36 -4.47 -3.74
CA ASP A 114 6.90 -4.50 -5.14
C ASP A 114 6.05 -3.26 -5.45
N LEU A 115 4.77 -3.22 -5.01
CA LEU A 115 3.87 -2.09 -5.24
C LEU A 115 4.26 -0.90 -4.35
N ASN A 116 4.30 0.29 -4.94
CA ASN A 116 4.63 1.55 -4.28
C ASN A 116 3.59 2.65 -4.56
N GLU A 117 3.80 3.86 -4.05
CA GLU A 117 2.86 4.98 -4.18
C GLU A 117 2.52 5.29 -5.63
N ALA A 118 3.49 5.20 -6.54
CA ALA A 118 3.26 5.49 -7.96
C ALA A 118 2.27 4.49 -8.58
N ASP A 119 2.37 3.21 -8.22
CA ASP A 119 1.45 2.17 -8.68
C ASP A 119 0.03 2.43 -8.16
N TYR A 120 -0.11 2.77 -6.87
CA TYR A 120 -1.41 3.09 -6.27
C TYR A 120 -2.02 4.36 -6.88
N ILE A 121 -1.25 5.43 -7.05
CA ILE A 121 -1.71 6.67 -7.70
C ILE A 121 -2.20 6.38 -9.12
N ALA A 122 -1.44 5.63 -9.90
CA ALA A 122 -1.81 5.29 -11.29
C ALA A 122 -3.13 4.51 -11.34
N TYR A 123 -3.33 3.54 -10.44
CA TYR A 123 -4.58 2.80 -10.33
C TYR A 123 -5.74 3.70 -9.90
N LEU A 124 -5.56 4.49 -8.84
CA LEU A 124 -6.60 5.33 -8.27
C LEU A 124 -7.00 6.50 -9.18
N ALA A 125 -6.09 6.95 -10.03
CA ALA A 125 -6.40 7.96 -11.05
C ALA A 125 -7.52 7.51 -12.00
N GLN A 126 -7.61 6.20 -12.26
CA GLN A 126 -8.62 5.61 -13.14
C GLN A 126 -9.84 5.06 -12.38
N ASP A 127 -9.77 4.96 -11.05
CA ASP A 127 -10.83 4.37 -10.25
C ASP A 127 -12.06 5.28 -10.15
N PRO A 128 -13.24 4.88 -10.67
CA PRO A 128 -14.43 5.74 -10.67
C PRO A 128 -15.00 6.01 -9.27
N SER A 129 -14.73 5.15 -8.31
CA SER A 129 -15.19 5.30 -6.92
C SER A 129 -14.37 6.33 -6.13
N THR A 130 -13.17 6.66 -6.60
CA THR A 130 -12.25 7.60 -5.94
C THR A 130 -12.30 8.97 -6.60
N LYS A 131 -12.53 10.04 -5.81
CA LYS A 131 -12.47 11.43 -6.25
C LYS A 131 -11.25 12.19 -5.72
N VAL A 132 -10.71 11.77 -4.58
CA VAL A 132 -9.55 12.39 -3.93
C VAL A 132 -8.59 11.29 -3.50
N ILE A 133 -7.30 11.48 -3.75
CA ILE A 133 -6.23 10.57 -3.32
C ILE A 133 -5.48 11.23 -2.17
N VAL A 134 -5.40 10.58 -1.03
CA VAL A 134 -4.64 11.04 0.14
C VAL A 134 -3.50 10.07 0.41
N LEU A 135 -2.28 10.60 0.61
CA LEU A 135 -1.09 9.80 0.92
C LEU A 135 -0.45 10.27 2.22
N TYR A 136 -0.08 9.31 3.05
CA TYR A 136 0.90 9.48 4.10
C TYR A 136 2.20 8.81 3.65
N MET A 137 3.28 9.59 3.55
CA MET A 137 4.54 9.13 2.97
C MET A 137 5.71 9.50 3.87
N GLU A 138 6.55 8.53 4.19
CA GLU A 138 7.82 8.72 4.92
C GLU A 138 8.99 8.92 3.97
N GLY A 139 8.95 8.29 2.80
CA GLY A 139 9.95 8.37 1.75
C GLY A 139 9.41 7.99 0.39
N VAL A 140 10.19 8.26 -0.66
CA VAL A 140 9.88 7.88 -2.04
C VAL A 140 11.04 7.06 -2.59
N ARG A 141 10.76 5.82 -3.03
CA ARG A 141 11.79 4.94 -3.59
C ARG A 141 12.19 5.30 -5.00
N ASP A 142 11.21 5.63 -5.84
CA ASP A 142 11.39 6.05 -7.23
C ASP A 142 10.69 7.39 -7.48
N GLY A 143 11.43 8.47 -7.26
CA GLY A 143 10.91 9.83 -7.39
C GLY A 143 10.46 10.14 -8.82
N ARG A 144 11.11 9.58 -9.85
CA ARG A 144 10.72 9.83 -11.25
C ARG A 144 9.37 9.19 -11.54
N LYS A 145 9.21 7.91 -11.23
CA LYS A 145 7.96 7.18 -11.41
C LYS A 145 6.82 7.81 -10.61
N PHE A 146 7.10 8.23 -9.37
CA PHE A 146 6.14 8.94 -8.53
C PHE A 146 5.67 10.25 -9.16
N MET A 147 6.60 11.10 -9.60
CA MET A 147 6.26 12.39 -10.22
C MET A 147 5.47 12.23 -11.52
N GLU A 148 5.79 11.20 -12.31
CA GLU A 148 5.05 10.90 -13.53
C GLU A 148 3.61 10.48 -13.22
N ALA A 149 3.43 9.52 -12.30
CA ALA A 149 2.11 9.08 -11.86
C ALA A 149 1.28 10.24 -11.28
N ALA A 150 1.89 11.06 -10.41
CA ALA A 150 1.24 12.21 -9.80
C ALA A 150 0.82 13.26 -10.85
N LYS A 151 1.71 13.64 -11.78
CA LYS A 151 1.39 14.58 -12.86
C LYS A 151 0.23 14.11 -13.74
N ASN A 152 0.13 12.83 -13.99
CA ASN A 152 -0.98 12.27 -14.75
C ASN A 152 -2.28 12.28 -13.94
N ALA A 153 -2.23 11.89 -12.67
CA ALA A 153 -3.40 11.78 -11.81
C ALA A 153 -4.02 13.12 -11.46
N VAL A 154 -3.22 14.18 -11.21
CA VAL A 154 -3.74 15.51 -10.81
C VAL A 154 -4.54 16.21 -11.92
N ARG A 155 -4.46 15.74 -13.15
CA ARG A 155 -5.32 16.19 -14.25
C ARG A 155 -6.79 15.79 -14.07
N HIS A 156 -7.05 14.77 -13.25
CA HIS A 156 -8.36 14.17 -13.07
C HIS A 156 -8.82 14.22 -11.61
N LYS A 157 -7.90 14.10 -10.65
CA LYS A 157 -8.20 13.99 -9.22
C LYS A 157 -7.16 14.72 -8.38
N PRO A 158 -7.56 15.50 -7.35
CA PRO A 158 -6.61 16.09 -6.42
C PRO A 158 -5.86 15.01 -5.63
N ILE A 159 -4.58 15.27 -5.40
CA ILE A 159 -3.72 14.45 -4.55
C ILE A 159 -3.30 15.30 -3.34
N ILE A 160 -3.52 14.78 -2.15
CA ILE A 160 -3.09 15.38 -0.89
C ILE A 160 -1.99 14.51 -0.30
N ILE A 161 -0.85 15.11 0.02
CA ILE A 161 0.30 14.38 0.56
C ILE A 161 0.63 14.96 1.94
N TYR A 162 0.66 14.07 2.93
CA TYR A 162 1.23 14.35 4.23
C TYR A 162 2.56 13.61 4.37
N LYS A 163 3.66 14.38 4.39
CA LYS A 163 5.01 13.86 4.58
C LYS A 163 5.58 14.42 5.88
N PRO A 164 5.71 13.60 6.94
CA PRO A 164 6.35 14.03 8.18
C PRO A 164 7.85 14.18 7.98
N GLY A 165 8.45 15.00 8.82
CA GLY A 165 9.88 15.27 8.82
C GLY A 165 10.27 16.39 7.85
N SER A 166 11.16 17.27 8.31
CA SER A 166 11.95 18.14 7.45
C SER A 166 13.26 17.43 7.11
N SER A 167 13.69 17.46 5.86
CA SER A 167 15.11 17.28 5.56
C SER A 167 15.83 18.52 6.08
N ASP A 168 16.76 18.35 7.01
CA ASP A 168 17.77 19.35 7.31
C ASP A 168 18.60 19.63 6.07
#